data_46b3737a14af86d43efa3013ef4cd846
#
_entry.id   46b3737a14af86d43efa3013ef4cd846
#
_cell.length_a   1.000
_cell.length_b   1.000
_cell.length_c   1.000
_cell.angle_alpha   90.00
_cell.angle_beta   90.00
_cell.angle_gamma   90.00
#
_symmetry.space_group_name_H-M   'P 1'
#
loop_
_entity.id
_entity.type
_entity.pdbx_description
1 polymer ?
#
loop_
_entity_poly.entity_id
_entity_poly.type
_entity_poly.pdbx_seq_one_letter_code
_entity_poly.pdbx_strand_id
1 'polypeptide(L)'
;QNLLKTTSKYKNKIELNIMFDGEPNEDHFINRYNYQFHDLVKRKGGDDAQSFLNVVNYVAEQNLPEDDIVYFLEDDYMHTNNWVKIMLEGFDQIDLDYLTLYDHSDKYFLPMYETLSSTILITESTHWRTTPSTTNTYACRFSTFKKHLDIHREYCDLDRGFTDDHNKFTRLWQEGSNLVSSIPGCSTHVETEYLSPVIDWSKL
;
A
#
# COMPACT_ATOMS: atom_id res chain seq x y z
N GLN A 1 -11.81 -10.46 -3.52
CA GLN A 1 -13.18 -10.36 -2.96
C GLN A 1 -13.22 -9.52 -1.68
N ASN A 2 -12.28 -9.72 -0.75
CA ASN A 2 -12.22 -8.96 0.51
C ASN A 2 -12.18 -7.45 0.28
N LEU A 3 -11.31 -6.97 -0.61
CA LEU A 3 -11.21 -5.54 -0.95
C LEU A 3 -12.55 -4.97 -1.45
N LEU A 4 -13.21 -5.64 -2.40
CA LEU A 4 -14.49 -5.21 -2.94
C LEU A 4 -15.60 -5.17 -1.88
N LYS A 5 -15.61 -6.14 -0.97
CA LYS A 5 -16.54 -6.17 0.17
C LYS A 5 -16.30 -5.01 1.13
N THR A 6 -15.05 -4.77 1.49
CA THR A 6 -14.68 -3.77 2.51
C THR A 6 -14.79 -2.32 2.00
N THR A 7 -14.62 -2.09 0.68
CA THR A 7 -14.78 -0.78 0.04
C THR A 7 -16.22 -0.46 -0.36
N SER A 8 -17.14 -1.44 -0.35
CA SER A 8 -18.49 -1.31 -0.90
C SER A 8 -19.30 -0.13 -0.38
N LYS A 9 -19.14 0.23 0.89
CA LYS A 9 -19.82 1.39 1.52
C LYS A 9 -19.18 2.76 1.20
N TYR A 10 -18.05 2.76 0.52
CA TYR A 10 -17.30 3.96 0.14
C TYR A 10 -17.28 4.21 -1.36
N LYS A 11 -18.18 3.58 -2.14
CA LYS A 11 -18.20 3.60 -3.63
C LYS A 11 -18.12 4.99 -4.25
N ASN A 12 -18.64 6.02 -3.57
CA ASN A 12 -18.63 7.40 -4.06
C ASN A 12 -17.37 8.18 -3.64
N LYS A 13 -16.44 7.53 -2.93
CA LYS A 13 -15.22 8.15 -2.38
C LYS A 13 -13.93 7.41 -2.77
N ILE A 14 -14.07 6.22 -3.31
CA ILE A 14 -12.94 5.35 -3.69
C ILE A 14 -13.08 4.99 -5.16
N GLU A 15 -12.06 5.26 -5.91
CA GLU A 15 -11.84 4.74 -7.25
C GLU A 15 -10.87 3.57 -7.17
N LEU A 16 -11.32 2.39 -7.59
CA LEU A 16 -10.49 1.19 -7.61
C LEU A 16 -10.03 0.95 -9.04
N ASN A 17 -8.75 1.17 -9.30
CA ASN A 17 -8.10 0.88 -10.56
C ASN A 17 -7.27 -0.39 -10.42
N ILE A 18 -7.40 -1.30 -11.36
CA ILE A 18 -6.64 -2.56 -11.38
C ILE A 18 -5.60 -2.48 -12.50
N MET A 19 -4.34 -2.59 -12.13
CA MET A 19 -3.26 -2.81 -13.10
C MET A 19 -3.07 -4.33 -13.25
N PHE A 20 -3.32 -4.84 -14.47
CA PHE A 20 -3.20 -6.26 -14.76
C PHE A 20 -1.97 -6.52 -15.64
N ASP A 21 -1.12 -7.44 -15.19
CA ASP A 21 0.05 -7.84 -15.97
C ASP A 21 -0.38 -8.78 -17.11
N GLY A 22 -0.34 -8.26 -18.34
CA GLY A 22 -0.75 -8.96 -19.56
C GLY A 22 -2.23 -8.89 -19.87
N GLU A 23 -2.79 -9.97 -20.39
CA GLU A 23 -4.19 -10.10 -20.78
C GLU A 23 -4.86 -11.19 -19.94
N PRO A 24 -5.91 -10.87 -19.17
CA PRO A 24 -6.65 -11.90 -18.45
C PRO A 24 -7.35 -12.83 -19.45
N ASN A 25 -7.21 -14.14 -19.27
CA ASN A 25 -7.96 -15.09 -20.08
C ASN A 25 -9.47 -14.95 -19.80
N GLU A 26 -10.32 -15.47 -20.70
CA GLU A 26 -11.78 -15.31 -20.63
C GLU A 26 -12.38 -15.80 -19.30
N ASP A 27 -11.82 -16.85 -18.71
CA ASP A 27 -12.29 -17.46 -17.47
C ASP A 27 -11.72 -16.80 -16.21
N HIS A 28 -10.82 -15.82 -16.35
CA HIS A 28 -10.20 -15.18 -15.21
C HIS A 28 -11.23 -14.50 -14.31
N PHE A 29 -11.11 -14.68 -13.00
CA PHE A 29 -12.09 -14.17 -12.02
C PHE A 29 -12.30 -12.65 -12.12
N ILE A 30 -11.29 -11.89 -12.53
CA ILE A 30 -11.35 -10.43 -12.67
C ILE A 30 -12.45 -10.00 -13.65
N ASN A 31 -12.72 -10.79 -14.69
CA ASN A 31 -13.76 -10.53 -15.67
C ASN A 31 -15.17 -10.59 -15.06
N ARG A 32 -15.34 -11.29 -13.92
CA ARG A 32 -16.62 -11.40 -13.20
C ARG A 32 -16.91 -10.18 -12.34
N TYR A 33 -15.89 -9.36 -12.04
CA TYR A 33 -15.97 -8.19 -11.17
C TYR A 33 -15.66 -6.88 -11.86
N ASN A 34 -15.50 -6.86 -13.19
CA ASN A 34 -15.11 -5.68 -13.97
C ASN A 34 -16.00 -4.46 -13.76
N TYR A 35 -17.29 -4.66 -13.43
CA TYR A 35 -18.23 -3.58 -13.14
C TYR A 35 -18.02 -2.93 -11.75
N GLN A 36 -17.12 -3.45 -10.93
CA GLN A 36 -16.80 -2.94 -9.60
C GLN A 36 -15.49 -2.13 -9.59
N PHE A 37 -14.76 -2.12 -10.70
CA PHE A 37 -13.56 -1.33 -10.87
C PHE A 37 -13.89 -0.02 -11.58
N HIS A 38 -13.11 1.02 -11.28
CA HIS A 38 -13.13 2.24 -12.08
C HIS A 38 -12.47 1.97 -13.43
N ASP A 39 -11.28 1.38 -13.41
CA ASP A 39 -10.56 1.00 -14.62
C ASP A 39 -9.85 -0.36 -14.46
N LEU A 40 -9.68 -1.07 -15.57
CA LEU A 40 -8.85 -2.26 -15.70
C LEU A 40 -7.75 -1.98 -16.72
N VAL A 41 -6.60 -1.56 -16.24
CA VAL A 41 -5.45 -1.17 -17.06
C VAL A 41 -4.57 -2.39 -17.32
N LYS A 42 -4.39 -2.74 -18.59
CA LYS A 42 -3.55 -3.86 -19.01
C LYS A 42 -2.18 -3.34 -19.42
N ARG A 43 -1.14 -3.86 -18.81
CA ARG A 43 0.25 -3.54 -19.13
C ARG A 43 1.06 -4.82 -19.11
N LYS A 44 2.13 -4.84 -19.88
CA LYS A 44 3.11 -5.92 -19.79
C LYS A 44 4.11 -5.57 -18.69
N GLY A 45 4.08 -6.33 -17.62
CA GLY A 45 5.07 -6.30 -16.55
C GLY A 45 6.13 -7.38 -16.78
N GLY A 46 5.88 -8.57 -16.30
CA GLY A 46 6.75 -9.76 -16.44
C GLY A 46 7.64 -9.98 -15.24
N ASP A 47 7.86 -8.97 -14.42
CA ASP A 47 8.52 -9.04 -13.12
C ASP A 47 7.94 -7.95 -12.18
N ASP A 48 8.33 -8.02 -10.91
CA ASP A 48 7.85 -7.12 -9.88
C ASP A 48 8.21 -5.65 -10.16
N ALA A 49 9.47 -5.38 -10.52
CA ALA A 49 9.95 -4.02 -10.78
C ALA A 49 9.19 -3.36 -11.92
N GLN A 50 9.02 -4.04 -13.06
CA GLN A 50 8.30 -3.49 -14.20
C GLN A 50 6.80 -3.33 -13.90
N SER A 51 6.22 -4.28 -13.17
CA SER A 51 4.80 -4.24 -12.79
C SER A 51 4.53 -3.05 -11.88
N PHE A 52 5.35 -2.84 -10.86
CA PHE A 52 5.20 -1.69 -9.97
C PHE A 52 5.53 -0.36 -10.66
N LEU A 53 6.55 -0.31 -11.53
CA LEU A 53 6.86 0.87 -12.33
C LEU A 53 5.69 1.28 -13.23
N ASN A 54 4.97 0.31 -13.80
CA ASN A 54 3.75 0.58 -14.57
C ASN A 54 2.67 1.25 -13.71
N VAL A 55 2.49 0.80 -12.46
CA VAL A 55 1.56 1.42 -11.50
C VAL A 55 1.99 2.85 -11.16
N VAL A 56 3.26 3.06 -10.84
CA VAL A 56 3.84 4.40 -10.55
C VAL A 56 3.61 5.36 -11.71
N ASN A 57 3.90 4.93 -12.94
CA ASN A 57 3.72 5.77 -14.13
C ASN A 57 2.24 6.04 -14.42
N TYR A 58 1.37 5.05 -14.27
CA TYR A 58 -0.07 5.24 -14.43
C TYR A 58 -0.61 6.30 -13.47
N VAL A 59 -0.24 6.23 -12.18
CA VAL A 59 -0.65 7.23 -11.18
C VAL A 59 -0.08 8.61 -11.51
N ALA A 60 1.18 8.69 -11.97
CA ALA A 60 1.82 9.95 -12.34
C ALA A 60 1.13 10.66 -13.51
N GLU A 61 0.49 9.92 -14.40
CA GLU A 61 -0.27 10.44 -15.56
C GLU A 61 -1.68 10.93 -15.19
N GLN A 62 -2.16 10.62 -13.97
CA GLN A 62 -3.49 11.05 -13.52
C GLN A 62 -3.50 12.54 -13.17
N ASN A 63 -4.65 13.18 -13.36
CA ASN A 63 -4.89 14.56 -12.95
C ASN A 63 -5.73 14.59 -11.67
N LEU A 64 -5.16 14.11 -10.57
CA LEU A 64 -5.82 14.06 -9.27
C LEU A 64 -5.62 15.37 -8.49
N PRO A 65 -6.56 15.77 -7.62
CA PRO A 65 -6.34 16.79 -6.62
C PRO A 65 -5.11 16.46 -5.75
N GLU A 66 -4.40 17.48 -5.32
CA GLU A 66 -3.15 17.31 -4.55
C GLU A 66 -3.35 16.62 -3.20
N ASP A 67 -4.54 16.82 -2.61
CA ASP A 67 -4.92 16.24 -1.31
C ASP A 67 -5.54 14.85 -1.41
N ASP A 68 -5.80 14.35 -2.61
CA ASP A 68 -6.31 12.99 -2.78
C ASP A 68 -5.29 11.96 -2.29
N ILE A 69 -5.81 10.91 -1.67
CA ILE A 69 -5.01 9.82 -1.15
C ILE A 69 -4.87 8.75 -2.24
N VAL A 70 -3.65 8.44 -2.60
CA VAL A 70 -3.31 7.29 -3.45
C VAL A 70 -2.89 6.14 -2.55
N TYR A 71 -3.55 5.00 -2.70
CA TYR A 71 -3.20 3.77 -2.01
C TYR A 71 -2.68 2.75 -3.03
N PHE A 72 -1.38 2.53 -3.01
CA PHE A 72 -0.71 1.44 -3.74
C PHE A 72 -0.99 0.13 -3.01
N LEU A 73 -1.42 -0.88 -3.75
CA LEU A 73 -1.88 -2.14 -3.16
C LEU A 73 -1.52 -3.32 -4.07
N GLU A 74 -0.80 -4.27 -3.51
CA GLU A 74 -0.54 -5.56 -4.12
C GLU A 74 -1.78 -6.46 -4.00
N ASP A 75 -1.96 -7.41 -4.93
CA ASP A 75 -3.22 -8.17 -5.08
C ASP A 75 -3.41 -9.29 -4.04
N ASP A 76 -2.37 -9.60 -3.28
CA ASP A 76 -2.32 -10.62 -2.24
C ASP A 76 -2.51 -10.07 -0.81
N TYR A 77 -3.14 -8.91 -0.69
CA TYR A 77 -3.46 -8.31 0.62
C TYR A 77 -4.93 -8.46 1.00
N MET A 78 -5.17 -8.74 2.28
CA MET A 78 -6.48 -8.68 2.93
C MET A 78 -6.58 -7.48 3.87
N HIS A 79 -7.82 -6.99 4.08
CA HIS A 79 -8.11 -5.84 4.91
C HIS A 79 -9.18 -6.14 5.94
N THR A 80 -9.09 -5.48 7.10
CA THR A 80 -10.18 -5.43 8.08
C THR A 80 -11.37 -4.64 7.56
N ASN A 81 -12.55 -4.79 8.16
CA ASN A 81 -13.77 -4.13 7.65
C ASN A 81 -13.76 -2.58 7.79
N ASN A 82 -12.90 -2.02 8.61
CA ASN A 82 -12.83 -0.59 8.95
C ASN A 82 -11.56 0.11 8.44
N TRP A 83 -10.75 -0.56 7.62
CA TRP A 83 -9.46 -0.06 7.16
C TRP A 83 -9.54 1.32 6.48
N VAL A 84 -10.60 1.57 5.68
CA VAL A 84 -10.77 2.86 4.99
C VAL A 84 -10.95 4.01 6.01
N LYS A 85 -11.78 3.80 7.05
CA LYS A 85 -11.96 4.78 8.12
C LYS A 85 -10.64 5.07 8.80
N ILE A 86 -9.89 4.04 9.16
CA ILE A 86 -8.60 4.14 9.85
C ILE A 86 -7.57 4.88 8.98
N MET A 87 -7.48 4.57 7.68
CA MET A 87 -6.60 5.28 6.75
C MET A 87 -6.93 6.77 6.69
N LEU A 88 -8.21 7.12 6.53
CA LEU A 88 -8.65 8.52 6.47
C LEU A 88 -8.35 9.27 7.78
N GLU A 89 -8.57 8.64 8.93
CA GLU A 89 -8.19 9.22 10.24
C GLU A 89 -6.67 9.47 10.33
N GLY A 90 -5.84 8.56 9.83
CA GLY A 90 -4.39 8.73 9.80
C GLY A 90 -4.01 10.02 9.07
N PHE A 91 -4.53 10.23 7.87
CA PHE A 91 -4.24 11.43 7.08
C PHE A 91 -4.88 12.72 7.60
N ASP A 92 -5.96 12.62 8.39
CA ASP A 92 -6.65 13.77 8.97
C ASP A 92 -6.03 14.23 10.29
N GLN A 93 -5.55 13.29 11.12
CA GLN A 93 -5.19 13.56 12.52
C GLN A 93 -3.68 13.49 12.80
N ILE A 94 -2.88 12.98 11.87
CA ILE A 94 -1.43 12.85 12.01
C ILE A 94 -0.74 13.59 10.88
N ASP A 95 0.31 14.34 11.21
CA ASP A 95 1.22 14.91 10.23
C ASP A 95 2.14 13.81 9.69
N LEU A 96 1.78 13.27 8.51
CA LEU A 96 2.48 12.15 7.89
C LEU A 96 2.59 12.31 6.37
N ASP A 97 3.67 11.76 5.81
CA ASP A 97 3.89 11.68 4.37
C ASP A 97 3.37 10.35 3.80
N TYR A 98 3.69 9.24 4.50
CA TYR A 98 3.38 7.88 4.09
C TYR A 98 2.74 7.09 5.23
N LEU A 99 1.79 6.23 4.84
CA LEU A 99 1.07 5.38 5.77
C LEU A 99 0.99 3.97 5.18
N THR A 100 1.22 2.95 6.02
CA THR A 100 0.87 1.57 5.70
C THR A 100 -0.12 1.02 6.71
N LEU A 101 -1.06 0.22 6.24
CA LEU A 101 -1.96 -0.54 7.09
C LEU A 101 -1.39 -1.91 7.48
N TYR A 102 -0.26 -2.26 6.87
CA TYR A 102 0.42 -3.52 7.10
C TYR A 102 1.44 -3.40 8.24
N ASP A 103 1.15 -4.07 9.35
CA ASP A 103 2.11 -4.23 10.44
C ASP A 103 2.96 -5.47 10.18
N HIS A 104 4.08 -5.27 9.48
CA HIS A 104 4.96 -6.34 9.06
C HIS A 104 5.64 -7.00 10.26
N SER A 105 5.44 -8.32 10.40
CA SER A 105 5.92 -9.13 11.52
C SER A 105 7.45 -9.14 11.67
N ASP A 106 8.21 -8.92 10.58
CA ASP A 106 9.68 -8.87 10.58
C ASP A 106 10.25 -7.85 11.59
N LYS A 107 9.53 -6.75 11.80
CA LYS A 107 9.92 -5.69 12.75
C LYS A 107 10.03 -6.18 14.19
N TYR A 108 9.47 -7.36 14.50
CA TYR A 108 9.42 -7.92 15.86
C TYR A 108 10.43 -9.04 16.09
N PHE A 109 10.98 -9.65 15.03
CA PHE A 109 11.86 -10.81 15.21
C PHE A 109 13.16 -10.78 14.38
N LEU A 110 13.26 -9.95 13.35
CA LEU A 110 14.52 -9.89 12.59
C LEU A 110 15.61 -9.15 13.36
N PRO A 111 16.85 -9.71 13.42
CA PRO A 111 17.95 -9.10 14.18
C PRO A 111 18.27 -7.66 13.76
N MET A 112 18.06 -7.30 12.49
CA MET A 112 18.28 -5.94 12.02
C MET A 112 17.35 -4.90 12.69
N TYR A 113 16.24 -5.33 13.28
CA TYR A 113 15.28 -4.48 13.98
C TYR A 113 15.32 -4.61 15.52
N GLU A 114 16.27 -5.37 16.09
CA GLU A 114 16.38 -5.59 17.54
C GLU A 114 16.48 -4.28 18.34
N THR A 115 17.07 -3.24 17.75
CA THR A 115 17.21 -1.91 18.37
C THR A 115 16.25 -0.87 17.78
N LEU A 116 15.24 -1.28 17.03
CA LEU A 116 14.28 -0.38 16.44
C LEU A 116 13.53 0.40 17.50
N SER A 117 13.63 1.72 17.46
CA SER A 117 12.85 2.63 18.29
C SER A 117 11.76 3.28 17.44
N SER A 118 10.54 3.28 17.93
CA SER A 118 9.40 3.84 17.24
C SER A 118 8.64 4.82 18.12
N THR A 119 8.20 5.93 17.54
CA THR A 119 7.24 6.83 18.17
C THR A 119 5.84 6.25 17.98
N ILE A 120 5.09 6.18 19.08
CA ILE A 120 3.67 5.78 19.06
C ILE A 120 2.81 7.02 18.94
N LEU A 121 1.91 7.00 17.96
CA LEU A 121 0.92 8.02 17.70
C LEU A 121 -0.47 7.41 17.88
N ILE A 122 -1.49 8.22 18.05
CA ILE A 122 -2.87 7.77 18.24
C ILE A 122 -3.83 8.58 17.38
N THR A 123 -4.79 7.90 16.78
CA THR A 123 -6.00 8.50 16.21
C THR A 123 -7.22 8.01 16.97
N GLU A 124 -8.41 8.46 16.60
CA GLU A 124 -9.65 8.07 17.28
C GLU A 124 -9.84 6.54 17.34
N SER A 125 -9.45 5.80 16.29
CA SER A 125 -9.78 4.38 16.14
C SER A 125 -8.60 3.43 16.33
N THR A 126 -7.34 3.89 16.28
CA THR A 126 -6.17 3.01 16.36
C THR A 126 -4.90 3.72 16.80
N HIS A 127 -3.91 2.92 17.16
CA HIS A 127 -2.54 3.39 17.35
C HIS A 127 -1.73 3.24 16.07
N TRP A 128 -0.70 4.04 15.97
CA TRP A 128 0.28 4.02 14.89
C TRP A 128 1.68 4.00 15.46
N ARG A 129 2.61 3.45 14.71
CA ARG A 129 4.03 3.57 15.04
C ARG A 129 4.81 4.09 13.84
N THR A 130 5.84 4.88 14.06
CA THR A 130 6.81 5.15 13.01
C THR A 130 7.52 3.85 12.64
N THR A 131 7.75 3.61 11.34
CA THR A 131 8.40 2.41 10.83
C THR A 131 9.42 2.76 9.75
N PRO A 132 10.55 2.05 9.67
CA PRO A 132 11.61 2.39 8.71
C PRO A 132 11.26 2.02 7.26
N SER A 133 10.38 1.04 7.06
CA SER A 133 10.02 0.55 5.73
C SER A 133 8.71 -0.22 5.72
N THR A 134 8.16 -0.42 4.54
CA THR A 134 7.05 -1.32 4.23
C THR A 134 7.24 -1.87 2.80
N THR A 135 6.37 -2.74 2.36
CA THR A 135 6.26 -3.28 1.00
C THR A 135 5.72 -2.22 0.01
N ASN A 136 5.38 -2.60 -1.22
CA ASN A 136 4.68 -1.73 -2.17
C ASN A 136 3.21 -1.46 -1.79
N THR A 137 2.75 -1.93 -0.63
CA THR A 137 1.41 -1.67 -0.10
C THR A 137 1.45 -0.52 0.91
N TYR A 138 1.23 0.71 0.43
CA TYR A 138 1.26 1.95 1.21
C TYR A 138 0.40 3.06 0.59
N ALA A 139 0.07 4.07 1.38
CA ALA A 139 -0.67 5.24 0.95
C ALA A 139 0.10 6.53 1.19
N CYS A 140 -0.14 7.53 0.34
CA CYS A 140 0.32 8.91 0.51
C CYS A 140 -0.65 9.88 -0.16
N ARG A 141 -0.53 11.18 0.12
CA ARG A 141 -1.23 12.20 -0.69
C ARG A 141 -0.61 12.27 -2.09
N PHE A 142 -1.42 12.64 -3.07
CA PHE A 142 -0.94 12.76 -4.45
C PHE A 142 0.17 13.80 -4.60
N SER A 143 0.11 14.90 -3.84
CA SER A 143 1.21 15.89 -3.75
C SER A 143 2.52 15.28 -3.26
N THR A 144 2.47 14.44 -2.20
CA THR A 144 3.64 13.72 -1.68
C THR A 144 4.19 12.75 -2.71
N PHE A 145 3.31 11.99 -3.38
CA PHE A 145 3.71 11.09 -4.46
C PHE A 145 4.43 11.84 -5.59
N LYS A 146 3.86 12.94 -6.07
CA LYS A 146 4.48 13.76 -7.14
C LYS A 146 5.85 14.30 -6.72
N LYS A 147 5.97 14.78 -5.48
CA LYS A 147 7.24 15.28 -4.93
C LYS A 147 8.35 14.23 -4.98
N HIS A 148 8.02 12.98 -4.75
CA HIS A 148 8.98 11.88 -4.64
C HIS A 148 8.94 10.88 -5.83
N LEU A 149 8.31 11.27 -6.95
CA LEU A 149 8.11 10.40 -8.11
C LEU A 149 9.41 9.77 -8.62
N ASP A 150 10.49 10.52 -8.65
CA ASP A 150 11.79 10.01 -9.13
C ASP A 150 12.34 8.94 -8.20
N ILE A 151 12.13 9.07 -6.87
CA ILE A 151 12.53 8.04 -5.90
C ILE A 151 11.70 6.77 -6.11
N HIS A 152 10.38 6.88 -6.30
CA HIS A 152 9.53 5.72 -6.57
C HIS A 152 9.98 4.96 -7.83
N ARG A 153 10.45 5.65 -8.85
CA ARG A 153 10.97 5.06 -10.09
C ARG A 153 12.36 4.45 -9.91
N GLU A 154 13.26 5.14 -9.21
CA GLU A 154 14.64 4.74 -8.98
C GLU A 154 14.75 3.35 -8.33
N TYR A 155 13.83 3.05 -7.40
CA TYR A 155 13.84 1.79 -6.66
C TYR A 155 13.02 0.66 -7.32
N CYS A 156 12.59 0.83 -8.58
CA CYS A 156 12.15 -0.26 -9.46
C CYS A 156 13.37 -0.77 -10.25
N ASP A 157 14.09 -1.75 -9.71
CA ASP A 157 15.33 -2.26 -10.31
C ASP A 157 15.03 -3.21 -11.48
N LEU A 158 14.92 -2.65 -12.67
CA LEU A 158 14.59 -3.39 -13.89
C LEU A 158 15.64 -4.41 -14.29
N ASP A 159 16.91 -4.22 -13.89
CA ASP A 159 18.00 -5.17 -14.20
C ASP A 159 17.88 -6.42 -13.34
N ARG A 160 17.40 -6.29 -12.12
CA ARG A 160 17.23 -7.38 -11.16
C ARG A 160 15.79 -7.90 -11.09
N GLY A 161 14.82 -7.16 -11.66
CA GLY A 161 13.42 -7.55 -11.76
C GLY A 161 12.64 -7.48 -10.44
N PHE A 162 13.10 -6.70 -9.45
CA PHE A 162 12.37 -6.51 -8.18
C PHE A 162 12.42 -5.06 -7.68
N THR A 163 11.50 -4.71 -6.79
CA THR A 163 11.48 -3.41 -6.11
C THR A 163 12.29 -3.47 -4.82
N ASP A 164 13.12 -2.47 -4.59
CA ASP A 164 13.93 -2.36 -3.36
C ASP A 164 13.21 -1.47 -2.33
N ASP A 165 12.14 -2.00 -1.76
CA ASP A 165 11.25 -1.26 -0.86
C ASP A 165 11.94 -0.73 0.38
N HIS A 166 12.81 -1.54 0.99
CA HIS A 166 13.53 -1.12 2.19
C HIS A 166 14.39 0.12 1.93
N ASN A 167 15.18 0.09 0.85
CA ASN A 167 16.05 1.22 0.50
C ASN A 167 15.25 2.41 -0.03
N LYS A 168 14.13 2.19 -0.71
CA LYS A 168 13.18 3.24 -1.11
C LYS A 168 12.72 4.05 0.11
N PHE A 169 12.21 3.41 1.14
CA PHE A 169 11.74 4.11 2.33
C PHE A 169 12.89 4.69 3.17
N THR A 170 14.06 4.05 3.18
CA THR A 170 15.27 4.63 3.78
C THR A 170 15.66 5.93 3.09
N ARG A 171 15.59 5.97 1.75
CA ARG A 171 15.86 7.18 0.96
C ARG A 171 14.82 8.28 1.23
N LEU A 172 13.53 7.94 1.25
CA LEU A 172 12.45 8.87 1.58
C LEU A 172 12.63 9.48 2.98
N TRP A 173 13.03 8.67 3.96
CA TRP A 173 13.35 9.15 5.29
C TRP A 173 14.54 10.13 5.30
N GLN A 174 15.58 9.89 4.51
CA GLN A 174 16.72 10.80 4.34
C GLN A 174 16.31 12.14 3.72
N GLU A 175 15.27 12.16 2.89
CA GLU A 175 14.66 13.38 2.34
C GLU A 175 13.69 14.06 3.34
N GLY A 176 13.60 13.56 4.56
CA GLY A 176 12.79 14.12 5.64
C GLY A 176 11.36 13.63 5.70
N SER A 177 10.99 12.61 4.92
CA SER A 177 9.65 12.03 4.96
C SER A 177 9.50 11.01 6.07
N ASN A 178 8.29 10.88 6.60
CA ASN A 178 7.94 9.90 7.61
C ASN A 178 7.01 8.81 7.05
N LEU A 179 7.10 7.63 7.65
CA LEU A 179 6.21 6.50 7.39
C LEU A 179 5.66 5.98 8.71
N VAL A 180 4.36 5.78 8.76
CA VAL A 180 3.68 5.17 9.93
C VAL A 180 2.96 3.88 9.55
N SER A 181 2.88 2.95 10.49
CA SER A 181 2.14 1.70 10.37
C SER A 181 1.05 1.61 11.42
N SER A 182 -0.14 1.15 11.07
CA SER A 182 -1.21 0.90 12.06
C SER A 182 -0.85 -0.26 12.99
N ILE A 183 -1.22 -0.15 14.26
CA ILE A 183 -1.09 -1.22 15.29
C ILE A 183 -2.43 -1.41 16.01
N PRO A 184 -3.04 -2.60 15.90
CA PRO A 184 -2.68 -3.72 15.04
C PRO A 184 -2.79 -3.37 13.55
N GLY A 185 -2.14 -4.15 12.69
CA GLY A 185 -2.25 -3.99 11.24
C GLY A 185 -3.70 -4.10 10.78
N CYS A 186 -4.13 -3.16 9.91
CA CYS A 186 -5.46 -3.18 9.29
C CYS A 186 -5.45 -3.83 7.90
N SER A 187 -4.27 -4.17 7.39
CA SER A 187 -4.07 -5.07 6.26
C SER A 187 -3.01 -6.12 6.57
N THR A 188 -2.99 -7.17 5.79
CA THR A 188 -2.00 -8.24 5.86
C THR A 188 -1.71 -8.83 4.50
N HIS A 189 -0.46 -9.20 4.26
CA HIS A 189 -0.10 -10.13 3.21
C HIS A 189 -0.74 -11.49 3.51
N VAL A 190 -1.28 -12.19 2.51
CA VAL A 190 -2.05 -13.43 2.74
C VAL A 190 -1.20 -14.71 2.86
N GLU A 191 0.12 -14.60 2.68
CA GLU A 191 1.01 -15.71 2.96
C GLU A 191 1.20 -15.91 4.46
N THR A 192 1.17 -17.16 4.90
CA THR A 192 1.14 -17.53 6.33
C THR A 192 2.31 -16.95 7.13
N GLU A 193 3.49 -16.86 6.51
CA GLU A 193 4.71 -16.36 7.16
C GLU A 193 4.72 -14.83 7.33
N TYR A 194 3.88 -14.13 6.56
CA TYR A 194 3.84 -12.67 6.49
C TYR A 194 2.56 -12.06 7.07
N LEU A 195 1.75 -12.85 7.75
CA LEU A 195 0.53 -12.32 8.37
C LEU A 195 0.87 -11.25 9.40
N SER A 196 0.16 -10.12 9.34
CA SER A 196 0.20 -9.12 10.42
C SER A 196 -0.20 -9.75 11.75
N PRO A 197 0.55 -9.48 12.83
CA PRO A 197 0.27 -10.09 14.13
C PRO A 197 -1.04 -9.55 14.74
N VAL A 198 -1.49 -10.22 15.81
CA VAL A 198 -2.62 -9.84 16.67
C VAL A 198 -4.00 -10.12 16.08
N ILE A 199 -4.22 -9.93 14.79
CA ILE A 199 -5.51 -10.17 14.14
C ILE A 199 -5.66 -11.63 13.72
N ASP A 200 -6.81 -12.22 13.99
CA ASP A 200 -7.18 -13.54 13.45
C ASP A 200 -7.77 -13.37 12.02
N TRP A 201 -6.87 -13.39 11.04
CA TRP A 201 -7.20 -13.17 9.63
C TRP A 201 -8.10 -14.24 9.02
N SER A 202 -8.17 -15.43 9.64
CA SER A 202 -9.05 -16.52 9.18
C SER A 202 -10.54 -16.20 9.36
N LYS A 203 -10.89 -15.17 10.11
CA LYS A 203 -12.28 -14.75 10.41
C LYS A 203 -12.80 -13.61 9.54
N LEU A 204 -12.01 -13.12 8.58
CA LEU A 204 -12.36 -12.01 7.67
C LEU A 204 -12.65 -12.50 6.23
#